data_0169e99be7702a63c454c993e26abc16
#
_entry.id   0169e99be7702a63c454c993e26abc16
#
_cell.length_a   1.000
_cell.length_b   1.000
_cell.length_c   1.000
_cell.angle_alpha   90.00
_cell.angle_beta   90.00
_cell.angle_gamma   90.00
#
_symmetry.space_group_name_H-M   'P 1'
#
loop_
_entity.id
_entity.type
_entity.pdbx_description
1 polymer ?
#
loop_
_entity_poly.entity_id
_entity_poly.type
_entity_poly.pdbx_seq_one_letter_code
_entity_poly.pdbx_strand_id
1 'polypeptide(L)'
;MAITPRPPAAFDASRQSYGYPRLTVELREQHEPVGKVRVARLMREEGLRGRPPRRYRPQTTQSDHDGAIAPNRLAALPAITARDQVWQADITYLPTAAGWLYLAVVIDAFSKRVLGWAFSASLATDLVLAALEVAVQCRGGQGAPGLLLHSDRGVQYASARFRALPAAHDITPSMSRRGNCYDNARAEAFFSTLKLEHTYRRRFADHEEDRRSTFEWIEAFYNRRRRHSALGNQSPVDFENQNN
;
A
#
# COMPACT_ATOMS: atom_id res chain seq x y z
N MET A 1 -19.03 20.75 31.53
CA MET A 1 -19.04 21.28 30.17
C MET A 1 -18.89 20.11 29.21
N ALA A 2 -19.88 19.82 28.37
CA ALA A 2 -19.73 18.76 27.36
C ALA A 2 -18.77 19.26 26.27
N ILE A 3 -17.60 18.64 26.16
CA ILE A 3 -16.63 18.92 25.08
C ILE A 3 -17.33 18.58 23.76
N THR A 4 -17.47 19.54 22.89
CA THR A 4 -18.01 19.29 21.56
C THR A 4 -16.94 18.61 20.72
N PRO A 5 -17.20 17.40 20.19
CA PRO A 5 -16.24 16.72 19.32
C PRO A 5 -15.80 17.66 18.19
N ARG A 6 -14.50 17.65 17.87
CA ARG A 6 -13.92 18.50 16.80
C ARG A 6 -13.65 17.68 15.52
N PRO A 7 -14.69 17.29 14.77
CA PRO A 7 -14.52 16.54 13.53
C PRO A 7 -13.59 17.21 12.52
N PRO A 8 -13.58 18.55 12.34
CA PRO A 8 -12.70 19.19 11.37
C PRO A 8 -11.20 18.92 11.64
N ALA A 9 -10.74 19.05 12.89
CA ALA A 9 -9.34 18.80 13.23
C ALA A 9 -8.93 17.34 13.01
N ALA A 10 -9.76 16.38 13.42
CA ALA A 10 -9.51 14.96 13.19
C ALA A 10 -9.60 14.60 11.68
N PHE A 11 -10.48 15.28 10.94
CA PHE A 11 -10.60 15.12 9.50
C PHE A 11 -9.35 15.62 8.78
N ASP A 12 -8.82 16.78 9.16
CA ASP A 12 -7.57 17.33 8.60
C ASP A 12 -6.37 16.45 8.96
N ALA A 13 -6.28 15.97 10.20
CA ALA A 13 -5.24 15.02 10.62
C ALA A 13 -5.27 13.70 9.81
N SER A 14 -6.45 13.29 9.34
CA SER A 14 -6.63 12.17 8.41
C SER A 14 -6.34 12.52 6.94
N ARG A 15 -5.75 13.66 6.69
CA ARG A 15 -5.55 14.23 5.34
C ARG A 15 -6.87 14.32 4.56
N GLN A 16 -7.97 14.64 5.24
CA GLN A 16 -9.32 14.81 4.69
C GLN A 16 -9.81 13.59 3.89
N SER A 17 -9.38 12.37 4.28
CA SER A 17 -9.68 11.14 3.57
C SER A 17 -10.74 10.27 4.27
N TYR A 18 -10.90 10.43 5.60
CA TYR A 18 -11.78 9.56 6.38
C TYR A 18 -13.26 9.90 6.21
N GLY A 19 -14.07 8.87 5.98
CA GLY A 19 -15.52 8.95 6.22
C GLY A 19 -15.85 8.76 7.70
N TYR A 20 -17.13 8.98 8.05
CA TYR A 20 -17.59 8.91 9.45
C TYR A 20 -17.18 7.64 10.22
N PRO A 21 -17.08 6.42 9.62
CA PRO A 21 -16.69 5.25 10.41
C PRO A 21 -15.28 5.34 10.99
N ARG A 22 -14.29 5.70 10.15
CA ARG A 22 -12.89 5.87 10.58
C ARG A 22 -12.72 7.12 11.46
N LEU A 23 -13.41 8.20 11.14
CA LEU A 23 -13.37 9.42 11.93
C LEU A 23 -13.97 9.23 13.34
N THR A 24 -14.98 8.36 13.48
CA THR A 24 -15.52 7.99 14.80
C THR A 24 -14.48 7.28 15.66
N VAL A 25 -13.69 6.38 15.06
CA VAL A 25 -12.62 5.68 15.78
C VAL A 25 -11.55 6.68 16.22
N GLU A 26 -11.14 7.57 15.32
CA GLU A 26 -10.15 8.63 15.60
C GLU A 26 -10.57 9.52 16.76
N LEU A 27 -11.80 10.01 16.77
CA LEU A 27 -12.33 10.85 17.85
C LEU A 27 -12.41 10.10 19.19
N ARG A 28 -12.79 8.82 19.18
CA ARG A 28 -12.85 8.01 20.42
C ARG A 28 -11.49 7.78 21.03
N GLU A 29 -10.45 7.59 20.25
CA GLU A 29 -9.07 7.48 20.76
C GLU A 29 -8.55 8.80 21.32
N GLN A 30 -9.07 9.92 20.84
CA GLN A 30 -8.84 11.24 21.43
C GLN A 30 -9.70 11.49 22.70
N HIS A 31 -10.28 10.41 23.26
CA HIS A 31 -11.16 10.45 24.44
C HIS A 31 -12.48 11.22 24.24
N GLU A 32 -12.93 11.38 23.00
CA GLU A 32 -14.21 12.02 22.69
C GLU A 32 -15.34 10.95 22.69
N PRO A 33 -16.28 10.98 23.65
CA PRO A 33 -17.39 10.00 23.73
C PRO A 33 -18.43 10.27 22.64
N VAL A 34 -18.19 9.77 21.42
CA VAL A 34 -19.04 10.07 20.28
C VAL A 34 -19.50 8.80 19.55
N GLY A 35 -20.76 8.78 19.13
CA GLY A 35 -21.36 7.72 18.31
C GLY A 35 -21.29 7.99 16.82
N LYS A 36 -21.31 6.93 16.01
CA LYS A 36 -21.23 7.02 14.53
C LYS A 36 -22.28 7.95 13.91
N VAL A 37 -23.53 7.91 14.41
CA VAL A 37 -24.62 8.75 13.90
C VAL A 37 -24.34 10.23 14.16
N ARG A 38 -23.84 10.59 15.36
CA ARG A 38 -23.46 11.95 15.68
C ARG A 38 -22.32 12.46 14.80
N VAL A 39 -21.27 11.64 14.59
CA VAL A 39 -20.16 12.01 13.70
C VAL A 39 -20.63 12.21 12.26
N ALA A 40 -21.49 11.32 11.75
CA ALA A 40 -22.05 11.45 10.40
C ALA A 40 -22.86 12.75 10.23
N ARG A 41 -23.64 13.14 11.26
CA ARG A 41 -24.38 14.39 11.28
C ARG A 41 -23.43 15.59 11.29
N LEU A 42 -22.47 15.64 12.21
CA LEU A 42 -21.49 16.73 12.31
C LEU A 42 -20.69 16.90 11.02
N MET A 43 -20.24 15.79 10.41
CA MET A 43 -19.56 15.86 9.10
C MET A 43 -20.42 16.51 8.02
N ARG A 44 -21.74 16.24 8.02
CA ARG A 44 -22.67 16.85 7.05
C ARG A 44 -22.86 18.33 7.33
N GLU A 45 -23.04 18.72 8.59
CA GLU A 45 -23.18 20.12 9.03
C GLU A 45 -21.95 20.95 8.67
N GLU A 46 -20.75 20.38 8.82
CA GLU A 46 -19.46 21.01 8.50
C GLU A 46 -19.03 20.83 7.03
N GLY A 47 -19.86 20.22 6.18
CA GLY A 47 -19.53 19.98 4.77
C GLY A 47 -18.39 18.99 4.53
N LEU A 48 -17.98 18.20 5.53
CA LEU A 48 -16.88 17.26 5.46
C LEU A 48 -17.28 16.00 4.70
N ARG A 49 -16.50 15.62 3.68
CA ARG A 49 -16.80 14.44 2.86
C ARG A 49 -15.55 13.53 2.78
N GLY A 50 -15.66 12.32 3.32
CA GLY A 50 -14.67 11.27 3.11
C GLY A 50 -14.60 10.84 1.64
N ARG A 51 -13.52 10.18 1.26
CA ARG A 51 -13.27 9.72 -0.12
C ARG A 51 -13.77 8.27 -0.28
N PRO A 52 -14.84 8.02 -1.04
CA PRO A 52 -15.24 6.66 -1.37
C PRO A 52 -14.26 6.06 -2.38
N PRO A 53 -14.02 4.73 -2.34
CA PRO A 53 -13.22 4.07 -3.35
C PRO A 53 -13.87 4.23 -4.73
N ARG A 54 -13.11 4.67 -5.72
CA ARG A 54 -13.53 4.65 -7.13
C ARG A 54 -13.17 3.31 -7.74
N ARG A 55 -14.06 2.73 -8.53
CA ARG A 55 -13.73 1.59 -9.38
C ARG A 55 -12.87 2.10 -10.54
N TYR A 56 -11.57 1.92 -10.45
CA TYR A 56 -10.64 2.16 -11.54
C TYR A 56 -10.05 0.82 -11.96
N ARG A 57 -10.11 0.49 -13.22
CA ARG A 57 -9.52 -0.72 -13.79
C ARG A 57 -8.54 -0.31 -14.90
N PRO A 58 -7.30 0.04 -14.61
CA PRO A 58 -6.28 0.11 -15.63
C PRO A 58 -5.84 -1.32 -15.96
N GLN A 59 -5.72 -1.62 -17.23
CA GLN A 59 -5.05 -2.83 -17.73
C GLN A 59 -3.64 -2.41 -18.12
N THR A 60 -2.65 -2.74 -17.29
CA THR A 60 -1.31 -2.14 -17.37
C THR A 60 -0.17 -3.14 -17.44
N THR A 61 -0.46 -4.44 -17.29
CA THR A 61 0.56 -5.48 -17.29
C THR A 61 0.75 -6.05 -18.68
N GLN A 62 1.94 -5.87 -19.24
CA GLN A 62 2.37 -6.57 -20.43
C GLN A 62 2.87 -7.96 -20.01
N SER A 63 1.99 -8.95 -20.08
CA SER A 63 2.25 -10.33 -19.61
C SER A 63 2.67 -11.28 -20.75
N ASP A 64 2.86 -10.77 -21.96
CA ASP A 64 3.24 -11.55 -23.13
C ASP A 64 4.73 -11.37 -23.41
N HIS A 65 5.55 -12.22 -22.77
CA HIS A 65 7.01 -12.22 -22.89
C HIS A 65 7.56 -13.63 -22.64
N ASP A 66 8.74 -13.94 -23.16
CA ASP A 66 9.46 -15.23 -23.03
C ASP A 66 10.17 -15.40 -21.67
N GLY A 67 10.01 -14.50 -20.72
CA GLY A 67 10.61 -14.59 -19.39
C GLY A 67 10.06 -15.76 -18.57
N ALA A 68 10.88 -16.33 -17.71
CA ALA A 68 10.49 -17.46 -16.87
C ALA A 68 9.41 -17.06 -15.86
N ILE A 69 8.28 -17.71 -15.91
CA ILE A 69 7.12 -17.50 -15.03
C ILE A 69 7.22 -18.44 -13.81
N ALA A 70 7.26 -17.86 -12.61
CA ALA A 70 7.21 -18.67 -11.39
C ALA A 70 5.81 -19.25 -11.17
N PRO A 71 5.70 -20.48 -10.61
CA PRO A 71 4.40 -21.05 -10.26
C PRO A 71 3.62 -20.15 -9.29
N ASN A 72 2.29 -20.11 -9.42
CA ASN A 72 1.45 -19.42 -8.44
C ASN A 72 1.35 -20.24 -7.14
N ARG A 73 2.24 -19.97 -6.21
CA ARG A 73 2.28 -20.62 -4.90
C ARG A 73 1.31 -19.98 -3.91
N LEU A 74 0.94 -18.73 -4.12
CA LEU A 74 -0.03 -18.02 -3.28
C LEU A 74 -1.41 -18.70 -3.31
N ALA A 75 -1.84 -19.21 -4.47
CA ALA A 75 -3.13 -19.88 -4.61
C ALA A 75 -3.24 -21.20 -3.81
N ALA A 76 -2.11 -21.80 -3.45
CA ALA A 76 -2.05 -23.04 -2.68
C ALA A 76 -1.89 -22.81 -1.17
N LEU A 77 -1.67 -21.55 -0.75
CA LEU A 77 -1.56 -21.24 0.66
C LEU A 77 -2.95 -21.22 1.34
N PRO A 78 -3.02 -21.70 2.59
CA PRO A 78 -4.16 -21.45 3.46
C PRO A 78 -4.29 -19.95 3.75
N ALA A 79 -4.92 -19.57 4.84
CA ALA A 79 -4.96 -18.19 5.26
C ALA A 79 -3.55 -17.66 5.62
N ILE A 80 -3.26 -16.40 5.28
CA ILE A 80 -2.06 -15.69 5.75
C ILE A 80 -2.34 -15.25 7.19
N THR A 81 -1.59 -15.78 8.15
CA THR A 81 -1.85 -15.63 9.58
C THR A 81 -0.76 -14.88 10.35
N ALA A 82 0.38 -14.64 9.72
CA ALA A 82 1.50 -13.92 10.32
C ALA A 82 2.18 -13.01 9.29
N ARG A 83 2.92 -12.03 9.80
CA ARG A 83 3.80 -11.20 8.98
C ARG A 83 4.88 -12.07 8.32
N ASP A 84 5.42 -11.57 7.24
CA ASP A 84 6.56 -12.17 6.53
C ASP A 84 6.31 -13.59 5.99
N GLN A 85 5.04 -14.03 5.90
CA GLN A 85 4.66 -15.23 5.14
C GLN A 85 4.55 -14.94 3.64
N VAL A 86 3.99 -13.79 3.30
CA VAL A 86 3.81 -13.35 1.91
C VAL A 86 4.06 -11.86 1.80
N TRP A 87 4.97 -11.48 0.95
CA TRP A 87 5.10 -10.12 0.45
C TRP A 87 4.50 -10.02 -0.94
N GLN A 88 3.80 -8.93 -1.23
CA GLN A 88 3.27 -8.64 -2.56
C GLN A 88 4.03 -7.45 -3.16
N ALA A 89 4.54 -7.65 -4.37
CA ALA A 89 5.24 -6.63 -5.13
C ALA A 89 4.42 -6.19 -6.34
N ASP A 90 4.41 -4.89 -6.62
CA ASP A 90 3.72 -4.34 -7.78
C ASP A 90 4.25 -2.95 -8.14
N ILE A 91 3.95 -2.48 -9.34
CA ILE A 91 4.37 -1.19 -9.87
C ILE A 91 3.14 -0.36 -10.24
N THR A 92 3.22 0.94 -9.95
CA THR A 92 2.26 1.90 -10.47
C THR A 92 2.95 3.11 -11.07
N TYR A 93 2.20 3.92 -11.82
CA TYR A 93 2.67 5.20 -12.32
C TYR A 93 1.88 6.35 -11.70
N LEU A 94 2.62 7.41 -11.43
CA LEU A 94 2.17 8.64 -10.81
C LEU A 94 2.34 9.77 -11.84
N PRO A 95 1.28 10.53 -12.15
CA PRO A 95 1.35 11.62 -13.11
C PRO A 95 1.98 12.86 -12.49
N THR A 96 3.00 13.41 -13.15
CA THR A 96 3.57 14.72 -12.84
C THR A 96 3.53 15.63 -14.06
N ALA A 97 3.78 16.92 -13.89
CA ALA A 97 3.88 17.83 -15.04
C ALA A 97 5.14 17.53 -15.89
N ALA A 98 6.16 16.90 -15.30
CA ALA A 98 7.39 16.48 -15.99
C ALA A 98 7.28 15.06 -16.60
N GLY A 99 6.09 14.44 -16.62
CA GLY A 99 5.85 13.09 -17.16
C GLY A 99 5.54 12.05 -16.08
N TRP A 100 5.66 10.78 -16.46
CA TRP A 100 5.36 9.67 -15.56
C TRP A 100 6.52 9.39 -14.58
N LEU A 101 6.20 9.30 -13.29
CA LEU A 101 7.06 8.74 -12.26
C LEU A 101 6.54 7.33 -11.93
N TYR A 102 7.43 6.33 -11.96
CA TYR A 102 7.09 4.95 -11.60
C TYR A 102 7.40 4.71 -10.14
N LEU A 103 6.50 4.03 -9.45
CA LEU A 103 6.65 3.59 -8.06
C LEU A 103 6.51 2.08 -7.99
N ALA A 104 7.56 1.39 -7.57
CA ALA A 104 7.48 0.00 -7.13
C ALA A 104 7.32 -0.07 -5.62
N VAL A 105 6.52 -1.03 -5.14
CA VAL A 105 6.32 -1.27 -3.71
C VAL A 105 6.42 -2.76 -3.39
N VAL A 106 6.83 -3.04 -2.16
CA VAL A 106 6.75 -4.37 -1.53
C VAL A 106 5.91 -4.23 -0.26
N ILE A 107 4.83 -4.99 -0.16
CA ILE A 107 3.84 -4.88 0.90
C ILE A 107 3.70 -6.23 1.62
N ASP A 108 3.76 -6.22 2.94
CA ASP A 108 3.41 -7.40 3.73
C ASP A 108 1.90 -7.69 3.62
N ALA A 109 1.57 -8.91 3.23
CA ALA A 109 0.19 -9.29 2.93
C ALA A 109 -0.68 -9.44 4.18
N PHE A 110 -0.10 -9.69 5.35
CA PHE A 110 -0.78 -9.79 6.63
C PHE A 110 -1.09 -8.41 7.21
N SER A 111 -0.04 -7.64 7.45
CA SER A 111 -0.13 -6.32 8.11
C SER A 111 -0.52 -5.17 7.17
N LYS A 112 -0.42 -5.37 5.85
CA LYS A 112 -0.56 -4.33 4.82
C LYS A 112 0.49 -3.21 4.91
N ARG A 113 1.54 -3.41 5.68
CA ARG A 113 2.65 -2.47 5.79
C ARG A 113 3.43 -2.43 4.48
N VAL A 114 3.70 -1.26 3.97
CA VAL A 114 4.67 -1.06 2.88
C VAL A 114 6.05 -1.19 3.50
N LEU A 115 6.77 -2.25 3.14
CA LEU A 115 8.10 -2.58 3.64
C LEU A 115 9.20 -1.94 2.80
N GLY A 116 8.99 -1.90 1.48
CA GLY A 116 9.94 -1.36 0.54
C GLY A 116 9.26 -0.60 -0.58
N TRP A 117 9.93 0.40 -1.09
CA TRP A 117 9.49 1.24 -2.18
C TRP A 117 10.67 1.85 -2.91
N ALA A 118 10.48 2.11 -4.20
CA ALA A 118 11.46 2.81 -5.02
C ALA A 118 10.76 3.62 -6.10
N PHE A 119 11.41 4.69 -6.55
CA PHE A 119 10.91 5.58 -7.59
C PHE A 119 11.89 5.64 -8.77
N SER A 120 11.37 5.70 -9.99
CA SER A 120 12.18 5.86 -11.21
C SER A 120 11.41 6.62 -12.28
N ALA A 121 12.12 7.32 -13.14
CA ALA A 121 11.58 7.89 -14.38
C ALA A 121 11.40 6.83 -15.49
N SER A 122 11.92 5.62 -15.28
CA SER A 122 11.84 4.51 -16.25
C SER A 122 11.31 3.23 -15.60
N LEU A 123 10.61 2.42 -16.42
CA LEU A 123 10.04 1.13 -16.00
C LEU A 123 11.08 0.02 -16.23
N ALA A 124 12.18 0.05 -15.49
CA ALA A 124 13.28 -0.93 -15.58
C ALA A 124 13.25 -1.93 -14.41
N THR A 125 13.96 -3.06 -14.56
CA THR A 125 14.14 -4.07 -13.50
C THR A 125 14.79 -3.49 -12.24
N ASP A 126 15.66 -2.48 -12.38
CA ASP A 126 16.32 -1.81 -11.24
C ASP A 126 15.32 -1.19 -10.26
N LEU A 127 14.17 -0.73 -10.75
CA LEU A 127 13.12 -0.17 -9.91
C LEU A 127 12.56 -1.21 -8.92
N VAL A 128 12.27 -2.43 -9.39
CA VAL A 128 11.71 -3.49 -8.54
C VAL A 128 12.78 -4.11 -7.64
N LEU A 129 14.04 -4.15 -8.07
CA LEU A 129 15.16 -4.57 -7.26
C LEU A 129 15.37 -3.62 -6.09
N ALA A 130 15.43 -2.32 -6.34
CA ALA A 130 15.59 -1.31 -5.29
C ALA A 130 14.45 -1.36 -4.26
N ALA A 131 13.20 -1.55 -4.69
CA ALA A 131 12.09 -1.70 -3.77
C ALA A 131 12.20 -2.96 -2.89
N LEU A 132 12.66 -4.08 -3.46
CA LEU A 132 12.86 -5.33 -2.72
C LEU A 132 14.05 -5.22 -1.74
N GLU A 133 15.14 -4.60 -2.13
CA GLU A 133 16.29 -4.34 -1.24
C GLU A 133 15.86 -3.52 -0.01
N VAL A 134 15.09 -2.47 -0.20
CA VAL A 134 14.52 -1.67 0.91
C VAL A 134 13.66 -2.54 1.83
N ALA A 135 12.82 -3.42 1.27
CA ALA A 135 11.97 -4.32 2.07
C ALA A 135 12.80 -5.31 2.89
N VAL A 136 13.82 -5.91 2.29
CA VAL A 136 14.76 -6.83 2.98
C VAL A 136 15.48 -6.09 4.10
N GLN A 137 16.00 -4.88 3.86
CA GLN A 137 16.66 -4.07 4.88
C GLN A 137 15.68 -3.67 6.01
N CYS A 138 14.44 -3.35 5.68
CA CYS A 138 13.39 -3.07 6.67
C CYS A 138 13.15 -4.24 7.64
N ARG A 139 13.46 -5.46 7.23
CA ARG A 139 13.33 -6.70 8.04
C ARG A 139 14.68 -7.23 8.57
N GLY A 140 15.71 -6.41 8.61
CA GLY A 140 17.01 -6.76 9.19
C GLY A 140 18.01 -7.40 8.23
N GLY A 141 17.80 -7.26 6.93
CA GLY A 141 18.75 -7.66 5.89
C GLY A 141 18.60 -9.10 5.38
N GLN A 142 17.59 -9.83 5.84
CA GLN A 142 17.32 -11.19 5.38
C GLN A 142 15.83 -11.43 5.19
N GLY A 143 15.45 -12.37 4.32
CA GLY A 143 14.09 -12.88 4.22
C GLY A 143 13.73 -13.77 5.41
N ALA A 144 12.46 -13.86 5.77
CA ALA A 144 11.98 -14.82 6.75
C ALA A 144 11.95 -16.24 6.12
N PRO A 145 12.22 -17.31 6.90
CA PRO A 145 12.11 -18.66 6.38
C PRO A 145 10.75 -18.95 5.78
N GLY A 146 10.72 -19.44 4.53
CA GLY A 146 9.48 -19.74 3.82
C GLY A 146 8.73 -18.54 3.25
N LEU A 147 9.30 -17.34 3.30
CA LEU A 147 8.70 -16.14 2.73
C LEU A 147 8.44 -16.28 1.23
N LEU A 148 7.21 -15.98 0.81
CA LEU A 148 6.82 -15.86 -0.58
C LEU A 148 6.84 -14.41 -1.02
N LEU A 149 7.51 -14.13 -2.15
CA LEU A 149 7.37 -12.85 -2.87
C LEU A 149 6.43 -13.06 -4.05
N HIS A 150 5.22 -12.52 -3.95
CA HIS A 150 4.20 -12.62 -4.99
C HIS A 150 4.12 -11.34 -5.82
N SER A 151 4.16 -11.47 -7.14
CA SER A 151 4.04 -10.37 -8.10
C SER A 151 3.07 -10.72 -9.23
N ASP A 152 2.77 -9.75 -10.08
CA ASP A 152 2.19 -10.00 -11.37
C ASP A 152 3.22 -10.64 -12.35
N ARG A 153 2.82 -10.87 -13.61
CA ARG A 153 3.69 -11.41 -14.66
C ARG A 153 4.41 -10.32 -15.45
N GLY A 154 4.68 -9.17 -14.85
CA GLY A 154 5.43 -8.12 -15.53
C GLY A 154 6.84 -8.57 -15.90
N VAL A 155 7.34 -8.12 -17.06
CA VAL A 155 8.68 -8.46 -17.60
C VAL A 155 9.80 -8.19 -16.60
N GLN A 156 9.63 -7.20 -15.72
CA GLN A 156 10.59 -6.83 -14.69
C GLN A 156 10.80 -7.96 -13.69
N TYR A 157 9.72 -8.62 -13.26
CA TYR A 157 9.74 -9.73 -12.29
C TYR A 157 10.18 -11.06 -12.91
N ALA A 158 9.98 -11.23 -14.23
CA ALA A 158 10.39 -12.41 -14.96
C ALA A 158 11.88 -12.41 -15.35
N SER A 159 12.58 -11.28 -15.19
CA SER A 159 13.98 -11.14 -15.56
C SER A 159 14.90 -12.03 -14.72
N ALA A 160 15.97 -12.58 -15.31
CA ALA A 160 16.96 -13.37 -14.58
C ALA A 160 17.61 -12.55 -13.45
N ARG A 161 17.85 -11.26 -13.71
CA ARG A 161 18.44 -10.34 -12.75
C ARG A 161 17.52 -10.13 -11.53
N PHE A 162 16.20 -10.00 -11.72
CA PHE A 162 15.29 -9.91 -10.58
C PHE A 162 15.26 -11.19 -9.75
N ARG A 163 15.27 -12.37 -10.38
CA ARG A 163 15.19 -13.65 -9.68
C ARG A 163 16.40 -13.95 -8.78
N ALA A 164 17.56 -13.37 -9.07
CA ALA A 164 18.79 -13.56 -8.28
C ALA A 164 18.66 -12.97 -6.86
N LEU A 165 18.01 -11.81 -6.69
CA LEU A 165 17.90 -11.13 -5.40
C LEU A 165 17.00 -11.89 -4.39
N PRO A 166 15.76 -12.30 -4.72
CA PRO A 166 14.99 -13.17 -3.83
C PRO A 166 15.73 -14.44 -3.43
N ALA A 167 16.41 -15.10 -4.37
CA ALA A 167 17.17 -16.32 -4.11
C ALA A 167 18.34 -16.11 -3.12
N ALA A 168 19.02 -14.97 -3.18
CA ALA A 168 20.09 -14.61 -2.26
C ALA A 168 19.58 -14.39 -0.80
N HIS A 169 18.29 -14.23 -0.61
CA HIS A 169 17.66 -13.98 0.69
C HIS A 169 16.67 -15.09 1.09
N ASP A 170 16.74 -16.27 0.50
CA ASP A 170 15.82 -17.40 0.73
C ASP A 170 14.34 -17.07 0.52
N ILE A 171 14.04 -16.09 -0.31
CA ILE A 171 12.68 -15.66 -0.66
C ILE A 171 12.20 -16.44 -1.88
N THR A 172 11.09 -17.15 -1.75
CA THR A 172 10.52 -17.96 -2.84
C THR A 172 9.66 -17.09 -3.75
N PRO A 173 9.94 -17.01 -5.07
CA PRO A 173 9.11 -16.25 -6.01
C PRO A 173 7.79 -16.96 -6.31
N SER A 174 6.74 -16.16 -6.50
CA SER A 174 5.40 -16.60 -6.92
C SER A 174 4.81 -15.55 -7.86
N MET A 175 4.13 -15.97 -8.92
CA MET A 175 3.52 -15.05 -9.87
C MET A 175 2.04 -15.34 -10.05
N SER A 176 1.24 -14.28 -10.24
CA SER A 176 -0.19 -14.35 -10.51
C SER A 176 -0.50 -15.20 -11.74
N ARG A 177 -1.70 -15.76 -11.83
CA ARG A 177 -2.20 -16.36 -13.05
C ARG A 177 -2.51 -15.29 -14.10
N ARG A 178 -2.39 -15.63 -15.38
CA ARG A 178 -2.72 -14.71 -16.47
C ARG A 178 -4.18 -14.24 -16.34
N GLY A 179 -4.39 -12.92 -16.32
CA GLY A 179 -5.73 -12.33 -16.26
C GLY A 179 -6.45 -12.42 -14.91
N ASN A 180 -5.78 -12.90 -13.86
CA ASN A 180 -6.38 -12.98 -12.52
C ASN A 180 -5.89 -11.82 -11.62
N CYS A 181 -6.73 -10.78 -11.48
CA CYS A 181 -6.45 -9.62 -10.61
C CYS A 181 -6.58 -9.95 -9.10
N TYR A 182 -7.22 -11.05 -8.72
CA TYR A 182 -7.41 -11.38 -7.30
C TYR A 182 -6.11 -11.78 -6.60
N ASP A 183 -5.16 -12.33 -7.35
CA ASP A 183 -3.90 -12.80 -6.80
C ASP A 183 -3.03 -11.63 -6.27
N ASN A 184 -3.15 -10.41 -6.82
CA ASN A 184 -2.41 -9.20 -6.39
C ASN A 184 -3.29 -8.10 -5.77
N ALA A 185 -4.48 -8.46 -5.29
CA ALA A 185 -5.51 -7.53 -4.84
C ALA A 185 -5.08 -6.59 -3.69
N ARG A 186 -4.09 -6.97 -2.86
CA ARG A 186 -3.63 -6.11 -1.75
C ARG A 186 -2.77 -4.95 -2.24
N ALA A 187 -1.86 -5.20 -3.20
CA ALA A 187 -1.07 -4.16 -3.83
C ALA A 187 -1.97 -3.23 -4.68
N GLU A 188 -2.95 -3.78 -5.40
CA GLU A 188 -3.95 -2.98 -6.11
C GLU A 188 -4.77 -2.10 -5.15
N ALA A 189 -5.18 -2.62 -4.00
CA ALA A 189 -5.91 -1.87 -2.98
C ALA A 189 -5.04 -0.74 -2.37
N PHE A 190 -3.75 -0.99 -2.17
CA PHE A 190 -2.80 0.05 -1.76
C PHE A 190 -2.72 1.16 -2.81
N PHE A 191 -2.48 0.83 -4.07
CA PHE A 191 -2.39 1.83 -5.13
C PHE A 191 -3.68 2.61 -5.34
N SER A 192 -4.83 1.94 -5.23
CA SER A 192 -6.13 2.63 -5.25
C SER A 192 -6.22 3.65 -4.11
N THR A 193 -5.79 3.27 -2.92
CA THR A 193 -5.76 4.15 -1.75
C THR A 193 -4.79 5.32 -1.95
N LEU A 194 -3.56 5.06 -2.37
CA LEU A 194 -2.54 6.08 -2.67
C LEU A 194 -3.07 7.10 -3.69
N LYS A 195 -3.61 6.62 -4.79
CA LYS A 195 -4.12 7.49 -5.86
C LYS A 195 -5.28 8.36 -5.41
N LEU A 196 -6.24 7.80 -4.66
CA LEU A 196 -7.42 8.53 -4.20
C LEU A 196 -7.14 9.48 -3.05
N GLU A 197 -6.31 9.06 -2.10
CA GLU A 197 -6.08 9.83 -0.88
C GLU A 197 -4.90 10.79 -0.99
N HIS A 198 -4.03 10.61 -2.00
CA HIS A 198 -2.82 11.40 -2.19
C HIS A 198 -2.65 11.91 -3.63
N THR A 199 -2.30 11.04 -4.59
CA THR A 199 -1.82 11.43 -5.92
C THR A 199 -2.80 12.31 -6.70
N TYR A 200 -4.10 11.97 -6.72
CA TYR A 200 -5.11 12.72 -7.49
C TYR A 200 -5.66 13.95 -6.78
N ARG A 201 -5.08 14.32 -5.63
CA ARG A 201 -5.52 15.49 -4.86
C ARG A 201 -4.83 16.77 -5.27
N ARG A 202 -3.69 16.68 -5.90
CA ARG A 202 -2.89 17.80 -6.37
C ARG A 202 -2.13 17.42 -7.64
N ARG A 203 -1.63 18.42 -8.34
CA ARG A 203 -0.70 18.23 -9.45
C ARG A 203 0.71 18.46 -8.92
N PHE A 204 1.59 17.51 -9.14
CA PHE A 204 3.00 17.62 -8.83
C PHE A 204 3.72 18.28 -10.00
N ALA A 205 4.60 19.24 -9.71
CA ALA A 205 5.35 19.96 -10.74
C ALA A 205 6.40 19.07 -11.40
N ASP A 206 7.07 18.26 -10.60
CA ASP A 206 8.14 17.38 -11.08
C ASP A 206 8.20 16.05 -10.29
N HIS A 207 9.14 15.18 -10.70
CA HIS A 207 9.35 13.88 -10.07
C HIS A 207 9.85 13.99 -8.62
N GLU A 208 10.62 15.03 -8.29
CA GLU A 208 11.20 15.19 -6.96
C GLU A 208 10.15 15.63 -5.94
N GLU A 209 9.24 16.52 -6.34
CA GLU A 209 8.10 16.91 -5.51
C GLU A 209 7.20 15.72 -5.20
N ASP A 210 6.85 14.91 -6.23
CA ASP A 210 6.01 13.73 -6.04
C ASP A 210 6.71 12.67 -5.19
N ARG A 211 8.00 12.40 -5.44
CA ARG A 211 8.82 11.46 -4.67
C ARG A 211 8.81 11.80 -3.18
N ARG A 212 9.13 13.03 -2.81
CA ARG A 212 9.14 13.47 -1.40
C ARG A 212 7.77 13.35 -0.77
N SER A 213 6.74 13.81 -1.46
CA SER A 213 5.39 13.82 -0.94
C SER A 213 4.80 12.42 -0.81
N THR A 214 5.05 11.53 -1.78
CA THR A 214 4.58 10.15 -1.75
C THR A 214 5.36 9.34 -0.70
N PHE A 215 6.67 9.58 -0.56
CA PHE A 215 7.48 9.02 0.53
C PHE A 215 6.90 9.37 1.90
N GLU A 216 6.67 10.66 2.16
CA GLU A 216 6.07 11.11 3.43
C GLU A 216 4.68 10.50 3.65
N TRP A 217 3.89 10.37 2.57
CA TRP A 217 2.57 9.77 2.66
C TRP A 217 2.66 8.27 3.02
N ILE A 218 3.60 7.52 2.45
CA ILE A 218 3.82 6.11 2.77
C ILE A 218 4.30 5.96 4.21
N GLU A 219 5.41 6.62 4.57
CA GLU A 219 6.10 6.35 5.83
C GLU A 219 5.41 7.01 7.04
N ALA A 220 5.07 8.28 6.93
CA ALA A 220 4.53 9.00 8.07
C ALA A 220 3.01 8.83 8.24
N PHE A 221 2.27 8.64 7.15
CA PHE A 221 0.82 8.55 7.23
C PHE A 221 0.30 7.12 7.01
N TYR A 222 0.56 6.49 5.87
CA TYR A 222 -0.01 5.18 5.54
C TYR A 222 0.44 4.09 6.53
N ASN A 223 1.73 3.94 6.74
CA ASN A 223 2.29 2.91 7.61
C ASN A 223 1.98 3.13 9.09
N ARG A 224 2.04 4.39 9.58
CA ARG A 224 2.04 4.69 11.01
C ARG A 224 0.74 5.28 11.56
N ARG A 225 -0.13 5.84 10.72
CA ARG A 225 -1.31 6.58 11.19
C ARG A 225 -2.61 6.16 10.51
N ARG A 226 -2.52 5.76 9.23
CA ARG A 226 -3.71 5.45 8.46
C ARG A 226 -4.43 4.22 8.98
N ARG A 227 -5.70 4.41 9.34
CA ARG A 227 -6.55 3.32 9.85
C ARG A 227 -7.04 2.42 8.72
N HIS A 228 -6.91 1.11 8.96
CA HIS A 228 -7.38 0.06 8.06
C HIS A 228 -8.51 -0.74 8.70
N SER A 229 -9.70 -0.69 8.10
CA SER A 229 -10.86 -1.45 8.61
C SER A 229 -10.60 -2.96 8.70
N ALA A 230 -9.82 -3.51 7.75
CA ALA A 230 -9.43 -4.92 7.74
C ALA A 230 -8.37 -5.29 8.81
N LEU A 231 -7.79 -4.31 9.49
CA LEU A 231 -6.86 -4.47 10.60
C LEU A 231 -7.48 -3.96 11.92
N GLY A 232 -8.79 -4.08 12.09
CA GLY A 232 -9.47 -3.57 13.28
C GLY A 232 -9.39 -2.05 13.47
N ASN A 233 -9.22 -1.29 12.38
CA ASN A 233 -8.97 0.15 12.37
C ASN A 233 -7.62 0.58 12.97
N GLN A 234 -6.65 -0.31 13.01
CA GLN A 234 -5.27 0.01 13.37
C GLN A 234 -4.48 0.48 12.15
N SER A 235 -3.35 1.15 12.38
CA SER A 235 -2.35 1.35 11.34
C SER A 235 -1.58 0.05 11.07
N PRO A 236 -0.93 -0.11 9.90
CA PRO A 236 -0.08 -1.27 9.63
C PRO A 236 0.98 -1.53 10.68
N VAL A 237 1.66 -0.49 11.15
CA VAL A 237 2.72 -0.60 12.17
C VAL A 237 2.14 -0.99 13.54
N ASP A 238 1.04 -0.36 13.96
CA ASP A 238 0.41 -0.70 15.25
C ASP A 238 -0.11 -2.13 15.24
N PHE A 239 -0.68 -2.56 14.10
CA PHE A 239 -1.14 -3.93 13.94
C PHE A 239 0.02 -4.94 14.02
N GLU A 240 1.18 -4.68 13.39
CA GLU A 240 2.36 -5.53 13.51
C GLU A 240 2.86 -5.61 14.95
N ASN A 241 2.92 -4.47 15.66
CA ASN A 241 3.41 -4.42 17.04
C ASN A 241 2.55 -5.22 18.02
N GLN A 242 1.25 -5.37 17.74
CA GLN A 242 0.33 -6.14 18.57
C GLN A 242 0.24 -7.62 18.22
N ASN A 243 0.69 -8.01 17.03
CA ASN A 243 0.58 -9.38 16.50
C ASN A 243 1.96 -10.00 16.19
N ASN A 244 2.97 -9.56 16.90
CA ASN A 244 4.34 -10.09 16.86
C ASN A 244 4.47 -11.31 17.74
#